data_dc6198a426663ab6cedbbdb20d17b634
#
_entry.id   dc6198a426663ab6cedbbdb20d17b634
#
_cell.length_a   1.000
_cell.length_b   1.000
_cell.length_c   1.000
_cell.angle_alpha   90.00
_cell.angle_beta   90.00
_cell.angle_gamma   90.00
#
_symmetry.space_group_name_H-M   'P 1'
#
loop_
_entity.id
_entity.type
_entity.pdbx_description
1 polymer ?
#
loop_
_entity_poly.entity_id
_entity_poly.type
_entity_poly.pdbx_seq_one_letter_code
_entity_poly.pdbx_strand_id
1 'polypeptide(L)'
;KGLVILAEFSDRKFQSGHDLTLYKQIVNGDNYKENGFRGSVKDYFRTQSMGQFELNFDVVGICPLQNATAYYGANSTDGEDLRAGAMIAEACLWAKRQGVDFSKYDWDNDGEVEQVFVLYAGKGEANGGTASTIWPHMYALSLSDYGKVLQFDGVKVDTYACSSELNGQ
;
A
#
# COMPACT_ATOMS: atom_id res chain seq x y z
N LYS A 1 -3.14 1.85 -14.62
CA LYS A 1 -2.08 2.15 -13.64
C LYS A 1 -2.44 1.64 -12.27
N GLY A 2 -1.43 1.21 -11.46
CA GLY A 2 -1.60 0.94 -10.03
C GLY A 2 -1.18 2.15 -9.18
N LEU A 3 -1.71 2.25 -7.97
CA LEU A 3 -1.32 3.26 -6.98
C LEU A 3 -0.64 2.60 -5.79
N VAL A 4 0.57 3.04 -5.46
CA VAL A 4 1.30 2.68 -4.24
C VAL A 4 1.48 3.92 -3.38
N ILE A 5 1.03 3.84 -2.13
CA ILE A 5 1.21 4.91 -1.14
C ILE A 5 2.20 4.42 -0.08
N LEU A 6 3.30 5.15 0.10
CA LEU A 6 4.23 4.91 1.21
C LEU A 6 3.72 5.61 2.46
N ALA A 7 3.66 4.89 3.59
CA ALA A 7 3.12 5.43 4.84
C ALA A 7 4.06 5.17 6.03
N GLU A 8 4.28 6.19 6.84
CA GLU A 8 5.07 6.13 8.07
C GLU A 8 4.20 6.36 9.28
N PHE A 9 4.43 5.57 10.32
CA PHE A 9 3.79 5.79 11.62
C PHE A 9 4.48 6.93 12.41
N SER A 10 3.82 7.45 13.43
CA SER A 10 4.42 8.48 14.28
C SER A 10 5.68 7.97 15.00
N ASP A 11 5.73 6.68 15.34
CA ASP A 11 6.81 5.99 16.05
C ASP A 11 7.71 5.12 15.14
N ARG A 12 7.40 4.99 13.86
CA ARG A 12 8.16 4.15 12.93
C ARG A 12 8.31 4.82 11.57
N LYS A 13 9.58 5.01 11.16
CA LYS A 13 9.94 5.59 9.88
C LYS A 13 10.57 4.54 8.98
N PHE A 14 10.55 4.78 7.65
CA PHE A 14 11.31 3.98 6.71
C PHE A 14 12.80 4.01 7.04
N GLN A 15 13.50 2.94 6.74
CA GLN A 15 14.95 2.89 6.87
C GLN A 15 15.62 3.91 5.94
N SER A 16 16.82 4.33 6.31
CA SER A 16 17.62 5.23 5.47
C SER A 16 17.83 4.63 4.08
N GLY A 17 17.53 5.40 3.04
CA GLY A 17 17.59 4.94 1.64
C GLY A 17 16.32 4.25 1.13
N HIS A 18 15.36 3.93 2.01
CA HIS A 18 14.06 3.41 1.61
C HIS A 18 13.10 4.58 1.30
N ASP A 19 13.29 5.19 0.16
CA ASP A 19 12.59 6.39 -0.28
C ASP A 19 11.75 6.18 -1.54
N LEU A 20 11.10 7.23 -1.98
CA LEU A 20 10.30 7.22 -3.22
C LEU A 20 11.09 6.76 -4.45
N THR A 21 12.38 7.09 -4.54
CA THR A 21 13.22 6.73 -5.68
C THR A 21 13.42 5.23 -5.73
N LEU A 22 13.77 4.63 -4.59
CA LEU A 22 13.93 3.18 -4.47
C LEU A 22 12.63 2.45 -4.84
N TYR A 23 11.50 2.84 -4.26
CA TYR A 23 10.24 2.14 -4.52
C TYR A 23 9.73 2.32 -5.94
N LYS A 24 9.97 3.47 -6.58
CA LYS A 24 9.71 3.65 -8.02
C LYS A 24 10.52 2.67 -8.87
N GLN A 25 11.78 2.42 -8.50
CA GLN A 25 12.62 1.42 -9.19
C GLN A 25 12.11 0.00 -8.95
N ILE A 26 11.77 -0.35 -7.71
CA ILE A 26 11.25 -1.69 -7.37
C ILE A 26 9.96 -2.01 -8.14
N VAL A 27 9.06 -1.05 -8.30
CA VAL A 27 7.77 -1.32 -8.96
C VAL A 27 7.79 -1.13 -10.48
N ASN A 28 8.62 -0.21 -11.02
CA ASN A 28 8.59 0.16 -12.45
C ASN A 28 9.93 -0.01 -13.19
N GLY A 29 11.05 -0.21 -12.49
CA GLY A 29 12.37 -0.25 -13.14
C GLY A 29 12.49 -1.39 -14.14
N ASP A 30 12.93 -1.11 -15.36
CA ASP A 30 13.14 -2.16 -16.37
C ASP A 30 14.31 -3.06 -15.95
N ASN A 31 14.04 -4.37 -15.83
CA ASN A 31 15.02 -5.39 -15.42
C ASN A 31 15.73 -5.07 -14.08
N TYR A 32 14.99 -4.51 -13.12
CA TYR A 32 15.55 -4.16 -11.81
C TYR A 32 16.10 -5.40 -11.08
N LYS A 33 17.40 -5.39 -10.75
CA LYS A 33 18.10 -6.55 -10.17
C LYS A 33 18.90 -6.23 -8.90
N GLU A 34 18.74 -5.03 -8.35
CA GLU A 34 19.41 -4.66 -7.11
C GLU A 34 18.72 -5.31 -5.91
N ASN A 35 19.42 -5.42 -4.79
CA ASN A 35 18.89 -5.94 -3.53
C ASN A 35 18.25 -7.35 -3.63
N GLY A 36 18.72 -8.20 -4.54
CA GLY A 36 18.22 -9.56 -4.70
C GLY A 36 16.94 -9.69 -5.56
N PHE A 37 16.43 -8.60 -6.11
CA PHE A 37 15.31 -8.64 -7.04
C PHE A 37 15.69 -9.28 -8.38
N ARG A 38 14.74 -9.92 -9.03
CA ARG A 38 14.90 -10.56 -10.36
C ARG A 38 14.11 -9.85 -11.45
N GLY A 39 13.73 -8.62 -11.23
CA GLY A 39 12.89 -7.77 -12.04
C GLY A 39 12.03 -6.89 -11.12
N SER A 40 11.44 -5.86 -11.69
CA SER A 40 10.43 -5.03 -11.00
C SER A 40 9.07 -5.73 -10.93
N VAL A 41 8.12 -5.13 -10.19
CA VAL A 41 6.73 -5.59 -10.22
C VAL A 41 6.13 -5.50 -11.64
N LYS A 42 6.45 -4.44 -12.39
CA LYS A 42 6.09 -4.31 -13.80
C LYS A 42 6.65 -5.45 -14.65
N ASP A 43 7.94 -5.78 -14.49
CA ASP A 43 8.57 -6.90 -15.20
C ASP A 43 7.90 -8.24 -14.89
N TYR A 44 7.48 -8.44 -13.63
CA TYR A 44 6.75 -9.64 -13.22
C TYR A 44 5.43 -9.77 -14.00
N PHE A 45 4.57 -8.77 -13.98
CA PHE A 45 3.29 -8.79 -14.68
C PHE A 45 3.46 -8.97 -16.20
N ARG A 46 4.41 -8.26 -16.80
CA ARG A 46 4.75 -8.39 -18.21
C ARG A 46 5.20 -9.80 -18.57
N THR A 47 6.04 -10.41 -17.74
CA THR A 47 6.56 -11.77 -17.97
C THR A 47 5.44 -12.82 -17.81
N GLN A 48 4.65 -12.74 -16.73
CA GLN A 48 3.57 -13.68 -16.46
C GLN A 48 2.46 -13.62 -17.50
N SER A 49 2.21 -12.47 -18.10
CA SER A 49 1.21 -12.29 -19.15
C SER A 49 1.76 -12.52 -20.56
N MET A 50 3.01 -12.97 -20.71
CA MET A 50 3.68 -13.07 -22.03
C MET A 50 3.66 -11.76 -22.81
N GLY A 51 3.81 -10.62 -22.11
CA GLY A 51 3.81 -9.29 -22.68
C GLY A 51 2.45 -8.69 -22.98
N GLN A 52 1.35 -9.37 -22.65
CA GLN A 52 -0.01 -8.91 -22.95
C GLN A 52 -0.52 -7.87 -21.92
N PHE A 53 0.02 -7.89 -20.70
CA PHE A 53 -0.37 -6.96 -19.63
C PHE A 53 0.84 -6.19 -19.13
N GLU A 54 0.77 -4.86 -19.21
CA GLU A 54 1.78 -3.96 -18.71
C GLU A 54 1.17 -3.02 -17.66
N LEU A 55 1.57 -3.21 -16.41
CA LEU A 55 1.13 -2.43 -15.28
C LEU A 55 2.22 -1.46 -14.84
N ASN A 56 1.96 -0.16 -14.94
CA ASN A 56 2.81 0.88 -14.39
C ASN A 56 2.21 1.41 -13.08
N PHE A 57 3.06 1.79 -12.14
CA PHE A 57 2.65 2.26 -10.82
C PHE A 57 2.99 3.74 -10.62
N ASP A 58 2.04 4.50 -10.11
CA ASP A 58 2.35 5.77 -9.47
C ASP A 58 2.70 5.47 -8.00
N VAL A 59 3.87 5.94 -7.56
CA VAL A 59 4.32 5.82 -6.16
C VAL A 59 4.30 7.19 -5.53
N VAL A 60 3.51 7.35 -4.49
CA VAL A 60 3.35 8.62 -3.76
C VAL A 60 3.69 8.43 -2.29
N GLY A 61 4.17 9.46 -1.65
CA GLY A 61 4.57 9.39 -0.26
C GLY A 61 5.56 10.49 0.11
N ILE A 62 6.01 10.50 1.31
CA ILE A 62 5.69 9.56 2.38
C ILE A 62 4.55 10.16 3.18
N CYS A 63 3.45 9.42 3.34
CA CYS A 63 2.31 9.83 4.16
C CYS A 63 2.69 9.74 5.65
N PRO A 64 2.69 10.85 6.40
CA PRO A 64 2.91 10.83 7.84
C PRO A 64 1.60 10.49 8.55
N LEU A 65 1.41 9.23 8.93
CA LEU A 65 0.26 8.79 9.72
C LEU A 65 0.28 9.44 11.12
N GLN A 66 -0.88 9.77 11.64
CA GLN A 66 -1.02 10.53 12.87
C GLN A 66 -0.64 9.73 14.13
N ASN A 67 -0.82 8.41 14.09
CA ASN A 67 -0.68 7.57 15.27
C ASN A 67 0.51 6.60 15.17
N ALA A 68 0.83 5.98 16.30
CA ALA A 68 1.85 4.95 16.42
C ALA A 68 1.39 3.63 15.76
N THR A 69 2.34 2.77 15.44
CA THR A 69 2.10 1.45 14.84
C THR A 69 1.04 0.66 15.59
N ALA A 70 1.14 0.59 16.93
CA ALA A 70 0.21 -0.17 17.76
C ALA A 70 -1.23 0.40 17.75
N TYR A 71 -1.44 1.66 17.41
CA TYR A 71 -2.79 2.21 17.28
C TYR A 71 -3.55 1.55 16.13
N TYR A 72 -2.86 1.27 15.02
CA TYR A 72 -3.46 0.66 13.84
C TYR A 72 -3.41 -0.86 13.90
N GLY A 73 -2.28 -1.44 14.32
CA GLY A 73 -1.98 -2.85 14.18
C GLY A 73 -2.08 -3.68 15.47
N ALA A 74 -2.46 -3.09 16.62
CA ALA A 74 -2.69 -3.92 17.79
C ALA A 74 -3.86 -4.89 17.57
N ASN A 75 -3.68 -6.15 17.99
CA ASN A 75 -4.70 -7.16 17.80
C ASN A 75 -5.90 -6.98 18.72
N SER A 76 -7.09 -7.23 18.18
CA SER A 76 -8.33 -7.41 18.93
C SER A 76 -8.29 -8.75 19.70
N THR A 77 -9.33 -9.02 20.46
CA THR A 77 -9.51 -10.33 21.15
C THR A 77 -9.58 -11.51 20.16
N ASP A 78 -9.97 -11.25 18.92
CA ASP A 78 -10.11 -12.25 17.85
C ASP A 78 -8.85 -12.39 16.99
N GLY A 79 -7.79 -11.62 17.31
CA GLY A 79 -6.51 -11.66 16.62
C GLY A 79 -6.44 -10.81 15.35
N GLU A 80 -7.45 -9.99 15.09
CA GLU A 80 -7.49 -9.08 13.94
C GLU A 80 -6.90 -7.71 14.30
N ASP A 81 -6.27 -7.04 13.34
CA ASP A 81 -5.77 -5.68 13.50
C ASP A 81 -6.90 -4.70 13.85
N LEU A 82 -6.73 -3.90 14.90
CA LEU A 82 -7.79 -3.02 15.40
C LEU A 82 -8.22 -1.93 14.41
N ARG A 83 -7.29 -1.38 13.63
CA ARG A 83 -7.55 -0.19 12.79
C ARG A 83 -6.76 -0.18 11.48
N ALA A 84 -6.58 -1.33 10.86
CA ALA A 84 -5.87 -1.41 9.57
C ALA A 84 -6.60 -0.63 8.47
N GLY A 85 -7.94 -0.73 8.40
CA GLY A 85 -8.75 0.04 7.47
C GLY A 85 -8.65 1.55 7.68
N ALA A 86 -8.59 2.00 8.93
CA ALA A 86 -8.38 3.42 9.25
C ALA A 86 -7.02 3.92 8.75
N MET A 87 -5.95 3.11 8.83
CA MET A 87 -4.65 3.45 8.25
C MET A 87 -4.74 3.66 6.74
N ILE A 88 -5.39 2.74 6.04
CA ILE A 88 -5.58 2.83 4.58
C ILE A 88 -6.37 4.09 4.21
N ALA A 89 -7.47 4.34 4.92
CA ALA A 89 -8.29 5.52 4.67
C ALA A 89 -7.52 6.83 4.89
N GLU A 90 -6.72 6.90 5.94
CA GLU A 90 -5.86 8.06 6.23
C GLU A 90 -4.82 8.28 5.12
N ALA A 91 -4.18 7.21 4.64
CA ALA A 91 -3.22 7.27 3.54
C ALA A 91 -3.87 7.75 2.24
N CYS A 92 -5.06 7.24 1.89
CA CYS A 92 -5.82 7.66 0.71
C CYS A 92 -6.26 9.13 0.80
N LEU A 93 -6.76 9.56 1.96
CA LEU A 93 -7.14 10.96 2.20
C LEU A 93 -5.93 11.89 2.11
N TRP A 94 -4.78 11.47 2.63
CA TRP A 94 -3.54 12.22 2.48
C TRP A 94 -3.12 12.31 1.01
N ALA A 95 -3.10 11.21 0.27
CA ALA A 95 -2.75 11.18 -1.15
C ALA A 95 -3.67 12.11 -1.96
N LYS A 96 -4.97 12.13 -1.67
CA LYS A 96 -5.92 13.04 -2.30
C LYS A 96 -5.55 14.51 -2.05
N ARG A 97 -5.17 14.87 -0.81
CA ARG A 97 -4.70 16.23 -0.48
C ARG A 97 -3.38 16.60 -1.17
N GLN A 98 -2.56 15.62 -1.56
CA GLN A 98 -1.36 15.83 -2.36
C GLN A 98 -1.65 15.96 -3.87
N GLY A 99 -2.91 15.93 -4.29
CA GLY A 99 -3.31 16.09 -5.69
C GLY A 99 -3.36 14.80 -6.50
N VAL A 100 -3.37 13.64 -5.84
CA VAL A 100 -3.58 12.36 -6.53
C VAL A 100 -4.99 12.33 -7.11
N ASP A 101 -5.08 12.04 -8.39
CA ASP A 101 -6.33 11.85 -9.13
C ASP A 101 -6.65 10.35 -9.18
N PHE A 102 -7.60 9.93 -8.37
CA PHE A 102 -7.96 8.51 -8.21
C PHE A 102 -8.68 7.93 -9.42
N SER A 103 -9.30 8.76 -10.28
CA SER A 103 -9.93 8.28 -11.51
C SER A 103 -8.97 7.59 -12.49
N LYS A 104 -7.66 7.82 -12.35
CA LYS A 104 -6.62 7.18 -13.16
C LYS A 104 -6.39 5.69 -12.83
N TYR A 105 -6.96 5.22 -11.73
CA TYR A 105 -6.77 3.85 -11.24
C TYR A 105 -8.05 3.00 -11.36
N ASP A 106 -9.09 3.53 -11.95
CA ASP A 106 -10.26 2.83 -12.47
C ASP A 106 -9.92 2.35 -13.90
N TRP A 107 -9.60 1.07 -14.06
CA TRP A 107 -9.02 0.56 -15.31
C TRP A 107 -10.06 0.20 -16.35
N ASP A 108 -11.23 -0.25 -15.91
CA ASP A 108 -12.32 -0.69 -16.79
C ASP A 108 -13.48 0.31 -16.87
N ASN A 109 -13.36 1.44 -16.18
CA ASN A 109 -14.33 2.53 -16.12
C ASN A 109 -15.69 2.10 -15.53
N ASP A 110 -15.65 1.23 -14.51
CA ASP A 110 -16.84 0.82 -13.77
C ASP A 110 -17.20 1.77 -12.60
N GLY A 111 -16.35 2.74 -12.34
CA GLY A 111 -16.49 3.73 -11.27
C GLY A 111 -15.84 3.31 -9.95
N GLU A 112 -15.02 2.26 -9.96
CA GLU A 112 -14.26 1.79 -8.79
C GLU A 112 -12.77 1.72 -9.10
N VAL A 113 -11.95 2.02 -8.12
CA VAL A 113 -10.50 1.82 -8.19
C VAL A 113 -10.22 0.34 -7.92
N GLU A 114 -9.52 -0.35 -8.83
CA GLU A 114 -9.28 -1.79 -8.69
C GLU A 114 -8.53 -2.14 -7.43
N GLN A 115 -7.51 -1.37 -7.10
CA GLN A 115 -6.76 -1.57 -5.86
C GLN A 115 -5.87 -0.39 -5.52
N VAL A 116 -5.85 -0.01 -4.24
CA VAL A 116 -4.80 0.81 -3.64
C VAL A 116 -3.85 -0.09 -2.87
N PHE A 117 -2.54 0.09 -3.05
CA PHE A 117 -1.53 -0.59 -2.27
C PHE A 117 -0.86 0.39 -1.29
N VAL A 118 -0.89 0.07 0.01
CA VAL A 118 -0.18 0.84 1.03
C VAL A 118 1.03 0.05 1.52
N LEU A 119 2.22 0.61 1.32
CA LEU A 119 3.45 0.08 1.89
C LEU A 119 3.77 0.87 3.17
N TYR A 120 3.73 0.21 4.32
CA TYR A 120 3.97 0.85 5.60
C TYR A 120 5.36 0.56 6.15
N ALA A 121 5.93 1.53 6.88
CA ALA A 121 7.27 1.47 7.44
C ALA A 121 7.44 0.38 8.50
N GLY A 122 8.59 -0.27 8.51
CA GLY A 122 8.97 -1.29 9.47
C GLY A 122 8.51 -2.70 9.09
N LYS A 123 8.38 -3.58 10.10
CA LYS A 123 7.96 -4.98 9.93
C LYS A 123 6.46 -5.14 10.12
N GLY A 124 5.88 -6.04 9.34
CA GLY A 124 4.52 -6.53 9.57
C GLY A 124 4.51 -7.75 10.50
N GLU A 125 3.37 -8.10 11.08
CA GLU A 125 3.24 -9.22 12.00
C GLU A 125 3.69 -10.54 11.34
N ALA A 126 3.24 -10.81 10.11
CA ALA A 126 3.68 -11.98 9.33
C ALA A 126 5.16 -11.95 8.94
N ASN A 127 5.82 -10.80 9.05
CA ASN A 127 7.20 -10.56 8.60
C ASN A 127 8.16 -10.30 9.77
N GLY A 128 7.94 -10.94 10.91
CA GLY A 128 8.81 -10.84 12.09
C GLY A 128 8.55 -9.59 12.95
N GLY A 129 7.40 -8.96 12.79
CA GLY A 129 6.87 -7.96 13.70
C GLY A 129 6.26 -8.60 14.95
N THR A 130 5.53 -7.82 15.72
CA THR A 130 4.83 -8.25 16.94
C THR A 130 3.32 -8.14 16.74
N ALA A 131 2.52 -8.67 17.65
CA ALA A 131 1.06 -8.52 17.71
C ALA A 131 0.57 -7.05 17.83
N SER A 132 1.48 -6.09 17.77
CA SER A 132 1.17 -4.65 17.69
C SER A 132 1.51 -4.06 16.34
N THR A 133 1.88 -4.89 15.36
CA THR A 133 2.17 -4.48 13.99
C THR A 133 1.12 -5.05 13.05
N ILE A 134 0.88 -4.37 11.93
CA ILE A 134 -0.17 -4.77 10.98
C ILE A 134 0.19 -6.08 10.27
N TRP A 135 -0.77 -6.96 10.13
CA TRP A 135 -0.68 -8.13 9.27
C TRP A 135 -0.79 -7.71 7.79
N PRO A 136 0.18 -8.06 6.92
CA PRO A 136 0.05 -7.82 5.48
C PRO A 136 -1.16 -8.56 4.91
N HIS A 137 -2.08 -7.83 4.27
CA HIS A 137 -3.33 -8.40 3.77
C HIS A 137 -3.93 -7.60 2.60
N MET A 138 -4.93 -8.20 1.97
CA MET A 138 -5.84 -7.55 1.03
C MET A 138 -7.26 -7.64 1.60
N TYR A 139 -8.01 -6.53 1.53
CA TYR A 139 -9.36 -6.46 2.04
C TYR A 139 -10.16 -5.30 1.40
N ALA A 140 -11.34 -5.03 1.92
CA ALA A 140 -12.19 -3.92 1.52
C ALA A 140 -12.41 -2.93 2.68
N LEU A 141 -12.33 -1.63 2.42
CA LEU A 141 -12.57 -0.59 3.42
C LEU A 141 -13.96 -0.66 4.03
N SER A 142 -14.98 -0.95 3.21
CA SER A 142 -16.38 -1.08 3.65
C SER A 142 -16.61 -2.23 4.62
N LEU A 143 -15.77 -3.27 4.59
CA LEU A 143 -15.83 -4.45 5.46
C LEU A 143 -14.85 -4.38 6.64
N SER A 144 -13.94 -3.41 6.61
CA SER A 144 -12.93 -3.21 7.66
C SER A 144 -13.47 -2.41 8.86
N ASP A 145 -12.60 -2.14 9.83
CA ASP A 145 -12.87 -1.21 10.94
C ASP A 145 -13.30 0.19 10.49
N TYR A 146 -12.91 0.61 9.27
CA TYR A 146 -13.32 1.89 8.69
C TYR A 146 -14.81 1.90 8.31
N GLY A 147 -15.35 0.77 7.85
CA GLY A 147 -16.79 0.52 7.67
C GLY A 147 -17.48 1.29 6.55
N LYS A 148 -16.74 1.87 5.60
CA LYS A 148 -17.31 2.61 4.47
C LYS A 148 -16.31 2.74 3.32
N VAL A 149 -16.80 2.99 2.11
CA VAL A 149 -15.99 3.33 0.94
C VAL A 149 -15.52 4.79 1.01
N LEU A 150 -14.41 5.12 0.35
CA LEU A 150 -14.02 6.49 0.04
C LEU A 150 -14.52 6.87 -1.36
N GLN A 151 -14.77 8.15 -1.58
CA GLN A 151 -15.18 8.69 -2.87
C GLN A 151 -14.25 9.84 -3.26
N PHE A 152 -13.55 9.70 -4.37
CA PHE A 152 -12.65 10.73 -4.92
C PHE A 152 -12.79 10.77 -6.44
N ASP A 153 -12.79 11.97 -7.03
CA ASP A 153 -12.71 12.15 -8.47
C ASP A 153 -13.78 11.40 -9.29
N GLY A 154 -14.93 11.13 -8.68
CA GLY A 154 -16.03 10.40 -9.31
C GLY A 154 -15.94 8.88 -9.22
N VAL A 155 -14.89 8.33 -8.58
CA VAL A 155 -14.71 6.89 -8.38
C VAL A 155 -14.76 6.51 -6.90
N LYS A 156 -15.07 5.24 -6.61
CA LYS A 156 -15.01 4.65 -5.27
C LYS A 156 -13.63 4.03 -5.04
N VAL A 157 -13.15 4.11 -3.79
CA VAL A 157 -12.00 3.38 -3.30
C VAL A 157 -12.46 2.47 -2.18
N ASP A 158 -12.44 1.17 -2.42
CA ASP A 158 -12.85 0.15 -1.46
C ASP A 158 -11.79 -0.94 -1.32
N THR A 159 -11.40 -1.57 -2.41
CA THR A 159 -10.39 -2.63 -2.41
C THR A 159 -8.99 -2.07 -2.16
N TYR A 160 -8.30 -2.68 -1.20
CA TYR A 160 -6.92 -2.33 -0.88
C TYR A 160 -6.07 -3.56 -0.56
N ALA A 161 -4.77 -3.39 -0.68
CA ALA A 161 -3.79 -4.28 -0.09
C ALA A 161 -2.74 -3.48 0.69
N CYS A 162 -2.12 -4.09 1.68
CA CYS A 162 -1.00 -3.51 2.39
C CYS A 162 0.10 -4.52 2.69
N SER A 163 1.32 -4.02 2.79
CA SER A 163 2.47 -4.82 3.21
C SER A 163 3.49 -3.94 3.92
N SER A 164 4.41 -4.62 4.62
CA SER A 164 5.49 -4.00 5.36
C SER A 164 6.69 -3.67 4.48
N GLU A 165 7.43 -2.65 4.86
CA GLU A 165 8.73 -2.29 4.28
C GLU A 165 9.74 -3.44 4.40
N LEU A 166 9.78 -4.06 5.59
CA LEU A 166 10.81 -5.02 5.96
C LEU A 166 10.27 -6.44 6.01
N ASN A 167 11.00 -7.36 5.41
CA ASN A 167 10.80 -8.79 5.57
C ASN A 167 11.63 -9.32 6.74
N GLY A 168 11.08 -10.20 7.54
CA GLY A 168 11.56 -10.62 8.84
C GLY A 168 12.75 -11.59 8.89
N GLN A 169 13.71 -11.46 8.00
CA GLN A 169 15.01 -12.13 8.16
C GLN A 169 15.99 -11.28 8.93
#